data_fb92f4b451c43fa7410f91c299784e21
#
_entry.id   fb92f4b451c43fa7410f91c299784e21
#
_cell.length_a   1.000
_cell.length_b   1.000
_cell.length_c   1.000
_cell.angle_alpha   90.00
_cell.angle_beta   90.00
_cell.angle_gamma   90.00
#
_symmetry.space_group_name_H-M   'P 1'
#
loop_
_entity.id
_entity.type
_entity.pdbx_description
1 polymer ?
#
loop_
_entity_poly.entity_id
_entity_poly.type
_entity_poly.pdbx_seq_one_letter_code
_entity_poly.pdbx_strand_id
1 'polypeptide(L)'
;MIVKWGDILDSRANYSYVAQVNICKTSEFFKYNITYPVLKLYDKYVYHDMYDREIIININNEICEDVMEFKNSVKKQAIAYKKRYTEKLSKSDEDYVKYQYEVYINNEVTYDRNNIISIVMTKYEFTGGAHGMTYLDAYNYNLLTGDRLTLKDMFKPGVDYEEIVNNFIKEEINNKPENYFKGDEGFKGISENQPFYIDEDGIVIYFGLYEIAPYYIGIPKFKLKFDEFNKYLNYN
;
A
#
# COMPACT_ATOMS: atom_id res chain seq x y z
N MET A 1 -18.06 -33.26 -27.50
CA MET A 1 -18.64 -32.87 -26.21
C MET A 1 -18.64 -31.34 -26.22
N ILE A 2 -19.81 -30.72 -26.43
CA ILE A 2 -19.93 -29.24 -26.51
C ILE A 2 -20.07 -28.76 -25.07
N VAL A 3 -19.01 -28.16 -24.53
CA VAL A 3 -19.06 -27.48 -23.24
C VAL A 3 -19.92 -26.23 -23.42
N LYS A 4 -21.03 -26.15 -22.72
CA LYS A 4 -21.91 -24.98 -22.72
C LYS A 4 -21.19 -23.83 -22.01
N TRP A 5 -21.13 -22.67 -22.66
CA TRP A 5 -20.52 -21.44 -22.20
C TRP A 5 -21.01 -20.94 -20.82
N GLY A 6 -22.07 -21.52 -20.24
CA GLY A 6 -22.61 -21.18 -18.94
C GLY A 6 -21.87 -21.78 -17.74
N ASP A 7 -20.98 -22.74 -17.95
CA ASP A 7 -20.33 -23.49 -16.87
C ASP A 7 -18.90 -22.96 -16.55
N ILE A 8 -18.44 -21.89 -17.21
CA ILE A 8 -17.07 -21.36 -17.12
C ILE A 8 -17.00 -20.08 -16.29
N LEU A 9 -18.13 -19.49 -15.94
CA LEU A 9 -18.18 -18.29 -15.09
C LEU A 9 -18.50 -18.66 -13.63
N ASP A 10 -17.66 -19.49 -13.03
CA ASP A 10 -17.55 -19.43 -11.57
C ASP A 10 -16.78 -18.13 -11.25
N SER A 11 -17.50 -17.12 -10.77
CA SER A 11 -16.99 -15.82 -10.34
C SER A 11 -15.94 -15.90 -9.22
N ARG A 12 -15.53 -17.12 -8.83
CA ARG A 12 -14.52 -17.44 -7.82
C ARG A 12 -13.24 -18.04 -8.38
N ALA A 13 -13.13 -18.24 -9.69
CA ALA A 13 -11.92 -18.80 -10.28
C ALA A 13 -10.87 -17.70 -10.44
N ASN A 14 -9.95 -17.58 -9.48
CA ASN A 14 -8.76 -16.76 -9.65
C ASN A 14 -7.90 -17.36 -10.75
N TYR A 15 -7.68 -16.61 -11.83
CA TYR A 15 -6.83 -17.01 -12.96
C TYR A 15 -5.36 -16.67 -12.73
N SER A 16 -5.09 -15.90 -11.69
CA SER A 16 -3.77 -15.50 -11.24
C SER A 16 -3.54 -15.90 -9.79
N TYR A 17 -2.31 -15.92 -9.38
CA TYR A 17 -1.90 -16.07 -7.98
C TYR A 17 -0.75 -15.12 -7.66
N VAL A 18 -0.59 -14.82 -6.38
CA VAL A 18 0.49 -13.96 -5.91
C VAL A 18 1.62 -14.79 -5.33
N ALA A 19 2.79 -14.69 -5.96
CA ALA A 19 4.04 -15.23 -5.44
C ALA A 19 4.78 -14.14 -4.64
N GLN A 20 5.68 -14.55 -3.74
CA GLN A 20 6.48 -13.62 -2.94
C GLN A 20 7.94 -13.64 -3.39
N VAL A 21 8.53 -12.46 -3.56
CA VAL A 21 9.96 -12.27 -3.77
C VAL A 21 10.58 -11.74 -2.48
N ASN A 22 11.62 -12.42 -2.01
CA ASN A 22 12.33 -12.04 -0.78
C ASN A 22 13.77 -11.67 -1.13
N ILE A 23 14.18 -10.47 -0.73
CA ILE A 23 15.56 -10.00 -0.83
C ILE A 23 16.03 -9.45 0.51
N CYS A 24 17.24 -9.84 0.93
CA CYS A 24 17.82 -9.32 2.15
C CYS A 24 19.32 -9.10 2.02
N LYS A 25 19.84 -8.18 2.78
CA LYS A 25 21.28 -7.94 2.94
C LYS A 25 21.55 -7.20 4.21
N THR A 26 22.67 -7.54 4.85
CA THR A 26 23.18 -6.82 6.02
C THR A 26 24.60 -6.36 5.75
N SER A 27 24.88 -5.10 6.07
CA SER A 27 26.21 -4.51 6.11
C SER A 27 26.32 -3.58 7.32
N GLU A 28 27.49 -3.06 7.59
CA GLU A 28 27.77 -2.26 8.76
C GLU A 28 26.88 -1.01 8.91
N PHE A 29 26.56 -0.34 7.81
CA PHE A 29 25.79 0.92 7.79
C PHE A 29 24.42 0.81 7.13
N PHE A 30 24.10 -0.34 6.54
CA PHE A 30 22.83 -0.52 5.85
C PHE A 30 22.40 -1.98 5.86
N LYS A 31 21.17 -2.24 6.31
CA LYS A 31 20.52 -3.54 6.14
C LYS A 31 19.14 -3.39 5.53
N TYR A 32 18.68 -4.42 4.87
CA TYR A 32 17.30 -4.51 4.41
C TYR A 32 16.79 -5.94 4.46
N ASN A 33 15.50 -6.06 4.68
CA ASN A 33 14.73 -7.29 4.54
C ASN A 33 13.39 -6.92 3.87
N ILE A 34 13.23 -7.36 2.63
CA ILE A 34 12.15 -6.91 1.75
C ILE A 34 11.44 -8.12 1.20
N THR A 35 10.12 -8.16 1.40
CA THR A 35 9.21 -9.12 0.78
C THR A 35 8.20 -8.32 -0.03
N TYR A 36 8.08 -8.60 -1.33
CA TYR A 36 7.10 -7.95 -2.21
C TYR A 36 6.39 -8.95 -3.12
N PRO A 37 5.15 -8.66 -3.55
CA PRO A 37 4.35 -9.57 -4.34
C PRO A 37 4.74 -9.55 -5.81
N VAL A 38 4.53 -10.68 -6.49
CA VAL A 38 4.58 -10.82 -7.94
C VAL A 38 3.36 -11.60 -8.39
N LEU A 39 2.53 -10.98 -9.20
CA LEU A 39 1.38 -11.63 -9.82
C LEU A 39 1.84 -12.59 -10.90
N LYS A 40 1.24 -13.77 -10.94
CA LYS A 40 1.50 -14.81 -11.95
C LYS A 40 0.20 -15.40 -12.46
N LEU A 41 0.14 -15.68 -13.75
CA LEU A 41 -0.97 -16.41 -14.36
C LEU A 41 -0.77 -17.93 -14.19
N TYR A 42 -1.85 -18.67 -13.99
CA TYR A 42 -1.81 -20.14 -14.06
C TYR A 42 -1.60 -20.59 -15.49
N ASP A 43 -0.65 -21.48 -15.73
CA ASP A 43 -0.29 -21.99 -17.08
C ASP A 43 -1.48 -22.57 -17.85
N LYS A 44 -2.42 -23.23 -17.16
CA LYS A 44 -3.63 -23.83 -17.77
C LYS A 44 -4.59 -22.80 -18.38
N TYR A 45 -4.49 -21.52 -18.00
CA TYR A 45 -5.33 -20.43 -18.49
C TYR A 45 -4.63 -19.51 -19.48
N VAL A 46 -3.35 -19.74 -19.75
CA VAL A 46 -2.54 -18.96 -20.71
C VAL A 46 -3.09 -18.99 -22.13
N TYR A 47 -3.89 -20.01 -22.48
CA TYR A 47 -4.53 -20.16 -23.81
C TYR A 47 -5.94 -19.53 -23.89
N HIS A 48 -6.47 -18.99 -22.80
CA HIS A 48 -7.72 -18.26 -22.82
C HIS A 48 -7.37 -16.79 -22.57
N ASP A 49 -7.44 -15.96 -23.58
CA ASP A 49 -7.12 -14.54 -23.64
C ASP A 49 -7.86 -13.62 -22.61
N MET A 50 -8.17 -14.16 -21.41
CA MET A 50 -8.92 -13.42 -20.38
C MET A 50 -8.07 -12.39 -19.65
N TYR A 51 -6.75 -12.66 -19.45
CA TYR A 51 -5.84 -11.68 -18.88
C TYR A 51 -4.68 -11.43 -19.84
N ASP A 52 -4.45 -10.17 -20.15
CA ASP A 52 -3.28 -9.76 -20.91
C ASP A 52 -2.02 -9.94 -20.05
N ARG A 53 -1.07 -10.72 -20.56
CA ARG A 53 0.25 -10.90 -19.92
C ARG A 53 0.97 -9.56 -19.74
N GLU A 54 0.78 -8.62 -20.64
CA GLU A 54 1.39 -7.31 -20.59
C GLU A 54 0.88 -6.52 -19.39
N ILE A 55 -0.42 -6.62 -19.08
CA ILE A 55 -1.01 -6.03 -17.87
C ILE A 55 -0.31 -6.54 -16.60
N ILE A 56 -0.18 -7.86 -16.47
CA ILE A 56 0.47 -8.47 -15.29
C ILE A 56 1.94 -8.06 -15.20
N ILE A 57 2.65 -7.99 -16.32
CA ILE A 57 4.04 -7.53 -16.37
C ILE A 57 4.13 -6.07 -15.93
N ASN A 58 3.24 -5.20 -16.40
CA ASN A 58 3.24 -3.77 -16.06
C ASN A 58 2.96 -3.55 -14.58
N ILE A 59 1.97 -4.23 -14.00
CA ILE A 59 1.69 -4.19 -12.56
C ILE A 59 2.91 -4.65 -11.75
N ASN A 60 3.53 -5.77 -12.13
CA ASN A 60 4.72 -6.28 -11.44
C ASN A 60 5.91 -5.31 -11.52
N ASN A 61 6.10 -4.66 -12.68
CA ASN A 61 7.16 -3.68 -12.85
C ASN A 61 6.93 -2.45 -11.97
N GLU A 62 5.70 -1.92 -11.93
CA GLU A 62 5.35 -0.77 -11.07
C GLU A 62 5.64 -1.08 -9.60
N ILE A 63 5.18 -2.23 -9.09
CA ILE A 63 5.43 -2.64 -7.70
C ILE A 63 6.93 -2.81 -7.43
N CYS A 64 7.66 -3.46 -8.35
CA CYS A 64 9.09 -3.69 -8.21
C CYS A 64 9.88 -2.38 -8.22
N GLU A 65 9.58 -1.47 -9.15
CA GLU A 65 10.24 -0.16 -9.27
C GLU A 65 10.06 0.66 -7.99
N ASP A 66 8.85 0.74 -7.47
CA ASP A 66 8.54 1.47 -6.24
C ASP A 66 9.27 0.88 -5.01
N VAL A 67 9.29 -0.45 -4.87
CA VAL A 67 10.06 -1.14 -3.82
C VAL A 67 11.56 -0.83 -3.92
N MET A 68 12.10 -0.87 -5.14
CA MET A 68 13.53 -0.63 -5.36
C MET A 68 13.88 0.85 -5.20
N GLU A 69 13.01 1.77 -5.57
CA GLU A 69 13.18 3.20 -5.35
C GLU A 69 13.26 3.51 -3.86
N PHE A 70 12.30 3.03 -3.07
CA PHE A 70 12.31 3.20 -1.62
C PHE A 70 13.59 2.68 -0.98
N LYS A 71 13.97 1.41 -1.27
CA LYS A 71 15.22 0.82 -0.77
C LYS A 71 16.45 1.64 -1.17
N ASN A 72 16.51 2.08 -2.43
CA ASN A 72 17.68 2.79 -2.96
C ASN A 72 17.79 4.20 -2.40
N SER A 73 16.67 4.86 -2.09
CA SER A 73 16.63 6.16 -1.40
C SER A 73 17.33 6.06 -0.03
N VAL A 74 16.92 5.10 0.80
CA VAL A 74 17.53 4.88 2.12
C VAL A 74 18.99 4.44 2.01
N LYS A 75 19.32 3.57 1.04
CA LYS A 75 20.71 3.17 0.77
C LYS A 75 21.59 4.37 0.43
N LYS A 76 21.11 5.32 -0.37
CA LYS A 76 21.83 6.55 -0.73
C LYS A 76 22.13 7.40 0.52
N GLN A 77 21.16 7.51 1.41
CA GLN A 77 21.32 8.19 2.69
C GLN A 77 22.36 7.50 3.60
N ALA A 78 22.31 6.16 3.68
CA ALA A 78 23.28 5.36 4.43
C ALA A 78 24.71 5.54 3.93
N ILE A 79 24.93 5.61 2.60
CA ILE A 79 26.23 5.88 2.01
C ILE A 79 26.75 7.28 2.39
N ALA A 80 25.89 8.29 2.30
CA ALA A 80 26.23 9.64 2.70
C ALA A 80 26.54 9.75 4.20
N TYR A 81 25.76 9.04 5.03
CA TYR A 81 26.01 8.96 6.46
C TYR A 81 27.35 8.27 6.79
N LYS A 82 27.65 7.12 6.17
CA LYS A 82 28.93 6.42 6.32
C LYS A 82 30.12 7.35 6.07
N LYS A 83 30.08 8.14 4.98
CA LYS A 83 31.14 9.09 4.66
C LYS A 83 31.36 10.09 5.78
N ARG A 84 30.29 10.74 6.25
CA ARG A 84 30.33 11.71 7.36
C ARG A 84 30.84 11.08 8.66
N TYR A 85 30.39 9.87 8.98
CA TYR A 85 30.83 9.11 10.15
C TYR A 85 32.35 8.85 10.12
N THR A 86 32.88 8.39 9.00
CA THR A 86 34.32 8.13 8.84
C THR A 86 35.16 9.40 8.93
N GLU A 87 34.70 10.52 8.38
CA GLU A 87 35.37 11.83 8.45
C GLU A 87 35.40 12.37 9.90
N LYS A 88 34.35 12.14 10.71
CA LYS A 88 34.32 12.57 12.11
C LYS A 88 35.21 11.69 12.98
N LEU A 89 35.21 10.38 12.82
CA LEU A 89 36.14 9.49 13.54
C LEU A 89 37.59 9.85 13.31
N SER A 90 37.96 10.26 12.10
CA SER A 90 39.34 10.71 11.81
C SER A 90 39.74 11.98 12.55
N LYS A 91 38.80 12.74 13.09
CA LYS A 91 38.99 13.95 13.88
C LYS A 91 38.89 13.74 15.40
N SER A 92 38.86 12.46 15.87
CA SER A 92 38.76 12.07 17.27
C SER A 92 37.48 12.56 17.98
N ASP A 93 36.36 12.62 17.27
CA ASP A 93 35.04 12.93 17.82
C ASP A 93 34.44 11.63 18.35
N GLU A 94 34.79 11.24 19.58
CA GLU A 94 34.45 9.92 20.19
C GLU A 94 32.96 9.77 20.51
N ASP A 95 32.20 10.87 20.61
CA ASP A 95 30.78 10.86 20.98
C ASP A 95 29.83 10.68 19.77
N TYR A 96 30.36 10.47 18.56
CA TYR A 96 29.51 10.36 17.37
C TYR A 96 28.85 8.99 17.27
N VAL A 97 27.51 8.95 17.46
CA VAL A 97 26.72 7.73 17.45
C VAL A 97 26.74 7.07 16.07
N LYS A 98 27.03 5.78 16.04
CA LYS A 98 26.98 4.97 14.82
C LYS A 98 25.58 4.39 14.62
N TYR A 99 24.96 4.73 13.51
CA TYR A 99 23.69 4.19 13.08
C TYR A 99 23.87 3.18 11.94
N GLN A 100 23.09 2.09 11.99
CA GLN A 100 22.85 1.22 10.85
C GLN A 100 21.47 1.61 10.27
N TYR A 101 21.45 2.07 9.03
CA TYR A 101 20.20 2.40 8.34
C TYR A 101 19.49 1.13 7.94
N GLU A 102 18.17 1.12 8.03
CA GLU A 102 17.37 -0.07 7.86
C GLU A 102 16.20 0.16 6.90
N VAL A 103 15.88 -0.87 6.13
CA VAL A 103 14.65 -0.96 5.33
C VAL A 103 13.99 -2.29 5.58
N TYR A 104 12.71 -2.24 5.94
CA TYR A 104 11.84 -3.43 5.98
C TYR A 104 10.62 -3.16 5.12
N ILE A 105 10.31 -4.11 4.24
CA ILE A 105 9.08 -4.08 3.45
C ILE A 105 8.40 -5.42 3.59
N ASN A 106 7.10 -5.38 3.83
CA ASN A 106 6.22 -6.53 3.83
C ASN A 106 4.92 -6.18 3.09
N ASN A 107 4.19 -7.20 2.65
CA ASN A 107 2.95 -7.00 1.92
C ASN A 107 1.87 -8.00 2.34
N GLU A 108 0.63 -7.65 2.05
CA GLU A 108 -0.55 -8.47 2.23
C GLU A 108 -1.48 -8.27 1.02
N VAL A 109 -2.01 -9.36 0.47
CA VAL A 109 -3.13 -9.31 -0.47
C VAL A 109 -4.40 -9.24 0.36
N THR A 110 -5.03 -8.08 0.40
CA THR A 110 -6.21 -7.83 1.24
C THR A 110 -7.50 -8.14 0.53
N TYR A 111 -7.48 -8.16 -0.82
CA TYR A 111 -8.62 -8.50 -1.65
C TYR A 111 -8.16 -9.08 -3.00
N ASP A 112 -8.82 -10.14 -3.46
CA ASP A 112 -8.58 -10.78 -4.76
C ASP A 112 -9.85 -11.47 -5.23
N ARG A 113 -10.80 -10.68 -5.80
CA ARG A 113 -12.10 -11.17 -6.32
C ARG A 113 -12.59 -10.25 -7.44
N ASN A 114 -13.46 -10.79 -8.32
CA ASN A 114 -14.14 -10.01 -9.38
C ASN A 114 -13.15 -9.23 -10.27
N ASN A 115 -12.00 -9.83 -10.57
CA ASN A 115 -10.92 -9.21 -11.37
C ASN A 115 -10.32 -7.95 -10.71
N ILE A 116 -10.56 -7.73 -9.43
CA ILE A 116 -9.93 -6.69 -8.65
C ILE A 116 -8.94 -7.32 -7.68
N ILE A 117 -7.73 -6.80 -7.64
CA ILE A 117 -6.75 -7.12 -6.63
C ILE A 117 -6.41 -5.88 -5.81
N SER A 118 -6.35 -6.04 -4.49
CA SER A 118 -5.84 -5.02 -3.58
C SER A 118 -4.69 -5.60 -2.78
N ILE A 119 -3.56 -4.92 -2.82
CA ILE A 119 -2.33 -5.30 -2.13
C ILE A 119 -1.91 -4.13 -1.27
N VAL A 120 -1.69 -4.39 0.00
CA VAL A 120 -1.15 -3.42 0.96
C VAL A 120 0.32 -3.72 1.20
N MET A 121 1.15 -2.71 1.09
CA MET A 121 2.57 -2.79 1.35
C MET A 121 2.93 -1.89 2.53
N THR A 122 3.52 -2.48 3.57
CA THR A 122 4.07 -1.75 4.71
C THR A 122 5.56 -1.57 4.49
N LYS A 123 5.99 -0.32 4.40
CA LYS A 123 7.38 0.09 4.22
C LYS A 123 7.87 0.77 5.49
N TYR A 124 9.00 0.32 6.02
CA TYR A 124 9.64 0.92 7.19
C TYR A 124 11.06 1.33 6.85
N GLU A 125 11.45 2.49 7.31
CA GLU A 125 12.83 2.94 7.27
C GLU A 125 13.31 3.42 8.64
N PHE A 126 14.60 3.16 8.91
CA PHE A 126 15.32 3.81 9.99
C PHE A 126 16.58 4.49 9.43
N THR A 127 16.67 5.78 9.62
CA THR A 127 17.78 6.61 9.13
C THR A 127 18.56 7.29 10.25
N GLY A 128 18.48 6.70 11.45
CA GLY A 128 19.06 7.26 12.68
C GLY A 128 18.03 8.03 13.51
N GLY A 129 18.40 8.38 14.72
CA GLY A 129 17.53 9.06 15.68
C GLY A 129 16.80 8.12 16.63
N ALA A 130 15.68 8.58 17.20
CA ALA A 130 14.96 7.87 18.25
C ALA A 130 14.07 6.72 17.72
N HIS A 131 13.51 6.84 16.51
CA HIS A 131 12.63 5.85 15.88
C HIS A 131 12.68 5.98 14.36
N GLY A 132 12.19 4.95 13.67
CA GLY A 132 12.01 4.98 12.22
C GLY A 132 10.64 5.50 11.80
N MET A 133 10.39 5.48 10.49
CA MET A 133 9.13 5.86 9.88
C MET A 133 8.50 4.67 9.18
N THR A 134 7.19 4.55 9.30
CA THR A 134 6.39 3.53 8.62
C THR A 134 5.46 4.21 7.62
N TYR A 135 5.44 3.66 6.41
CA TYR A 135 4.55 4.07 5.33
C TYR A 135 3.66 2.90 4.95
N LEU A 136 2.47 3.21 4.51
CA LEU A 136 1.54 2.24 3.95
C LEU A 136 1.26 2.66 2.51
N ASP A 137 1.48 1.75 1.57
CA ASP A 137 1.11 1.94 0.17
C ASP A 137 0.10 0.87 -0.23
N ALA A 138 -0.89 1.27 -1.02
CA ALA A 138 -1.89 0.37 -1.53
C ALA A 138 -1.86 0.33 -3.06
N TYR A 139 -2.01 -0.87 -3.59
CA TYR A 139 -2.03 -1.18 -5.02
C TYR A 139 -3.36 -1.85 -5.33
N ASN A 140 -4.29 -1.08 -5.89
CA ASN A 140 -5.63 -1.55 -6.26
C ASN A 140 -5.72 -1.56 -7.78
N TYR A 141 -5.87 -2.74 -8.40
CA TYR A 141 -5.92 -2.87 -9.84
C TYR A 141 -7.16 -3.62 -10.31
N ASN A 142 -7.67 -3.20 -11.46
CA ASN A 142 -8.53 -4.04 -12.28
C ASN A 142 -7.64 -4.92 -13.17
N LEU A 143 -7.65 -6.22 -12.95
CA LEU A 143 -6.79 -7.18 -13.66
C LEU A 143 -7.19 -7.41 -15.13
N LEU A 144 -8.39 -6.98 -15.55
CA LEU A 144 -8.82 -7.07 -16.95
C LEU A 144 -8.31 -5.90 -17.79
N THR A 145 -8.27 -4.71 -17.20
CA THR A 145 -7.89 -3.48 -17.92
C THR A 145 -6.46 -3.03 -17.60
N GLY A 146 -5.90 -3.46 -16.47
CA GLY A 146 -4.64 -2.98 -15.94
C GLY A 146 -4.72 -1.63 -15.24
N ASP A 147 -5.91 -1.04 -15.17
CA ASP A 147 -6.09 0.27 -14.55
C ASP A 147 -5.86 0.20 -13.04
N ARG A 148 -5.12 1.17 -12.53
CA ARG A 148 -5.03 1.42 -11.11
C ARG A 148 -6.29 2.13 -10.64
N LEU A 149 -7.01 1.52 -9.69
CA LEU A 149 -8.27 2.05 -9.18
C LEU A 149 -8.02 3.22 -8.23
N THR A 150 -8.80 4.27 -8.39
CA THR A 150 -8.92 5.39 -7.45
C THR A 150 -10.08 5.18 -6.48
N LEU A 151 -10.10 5.93 -5.38
CA LEU A 151 -11.22 5.87 -4.43
C LEU A 151 -12.56 6.21 -5.11
N LYS A 152 -12.55 7.12 -6.08
CA LYS A 152 -13.74 7.48 -6.88
C LYS A 152 -14.32 6.30 -7.65
N ASP A 153 -13.48 5.42 -8.19
CA ASP A 153 -13.92 4.26 -8.98
C ASP A 153 -14.72 3.25 -8.15
N MET A 154 -14.56 3.31 -6.83
CA MET A 154 -15.31 2.47 -5.89
C MET A 154 -16.74 2.93 -5.67
N PHE A 155 -17.15 4.09 -6.19
CA PHE A 155 -18.48 4.66 -6.03
C PHE A 155 -19.26 4.68 -7.34
N LYS A 156 -20.59 4.59 -7.24
CA LYS A 156 -21.49 4.68 -8.40
C LYS A 156 -21.37 6.03 -9.10
N PRO A 157 -21.52 6.09 -10.42
CA PRO A 157 -21.54 7.34 -11.14
C PRO A 157 -22.58 8.32 -10.58
N GLY A 158 -22.17 9.58 -10.40
CA GLY A 158 -23.05 10.66 -9.90
C GLY A 158 -23.16 10.71 -8.37
N VAL A 159 -22.52 9.82 -7.62
CA VAL A 159 -22.42 9.91 -6.16
C VAL A 159 -21.36 10.95 -5.79
N ASP A 160 -21.69 11.84 -4.87
CA ASP A 160 -20.72 12.72 -4.23
C ASP A 160 -19.95 11.93 -3.15
N TYR A 161 -18.96 11.18 -3.60
CA TYR A 161 -18.18 10.30 -2.72
C TYR A 161 -17.34 11.09 -1.71
N GLU A 162 -16.86 12.27 -2.08
CA GLU A 162 -16.06 13.12 -1.19
C GLU A 162 -16.89 13.57 0.02
N GLU A 163 -18.12 14.01 -0.19
CA GLU A 163 -19.02 14.39 0.90
C GLU A 163 -19.30 13.20 1.82
N ILE A 164 -19.63 12.03 1.25
CA ILE A 164 -19.95 10.82 2.02
C ILE A 164 -18.77 10.39 2.88
N VAL A 165 -17.59 10.29 2.28
CA VAL A 165 -16.36 9.86 2.96
C VAL A 165 -15.96 10.88 4.02
N ASN A 166 -16.00 12.16 3.71
CA ASN A 166 -15.65 13.21 4.65
C ASN A 166 -16.58 13.22 5.87
N ASN A 167 -17.87 13.03 5.66
CA ASN A 167 -18.84 13.00 6.77
C ASN A 167 -18.61 11.76 7.66
N PHE A 168 -18.39 10.60 7.06
CA PHE A 168 -18.07 9.38 7.79
C PHE A 168 -16.77 9.52 8.63
N ILE A 169 -15.69 10.02 8.05
CA ILE A 169 -14.41 10.20 8.77
C ILE A 169 -14.57 11.21 9.91
N LYS A 170 -15.31 12.32 9.69
CA LYS A 170 -15.59 13.30 10.76
C LYS A 170 -16.36 12.69 11.92
N GLU A 171 -17.33 11.83 11.63
CA GLU A 171 -18.08 11.12 12.66
C GLU A 171 -17.18 10.18 13.48
N GLU A 172 -16.35 9.38 12.82
CA GLU A 172 -15.39 8.50 13.47
C GLU A 172 -14.36 9.26 14.33
N ILE A 173 -13.86 10.41 13.84
CA ILE A 173 -12.97 11.28 14.62
C ILE A 173 -13.71 11.85 15.85
N ASN A 174 -14.95 12.27 15.70
CA ASN A 174 -15.75 12.82 16.81
C ASN A 174 -16.05 11.78 17.90
N ASN A 175 -16.05 10.49 17.56
CA ASN A 175 -16.20 9.40 18.53
C ASN A 175 -14.96 9.21 19.42
N LYS A 176 -13.76 9.65 18.97
CA LYS A 176 -12.48 9.53 19.68
C LYS A 176 -11.59 10.76 19.44
N PRO A 177 -12.07 11.98 19.76
CA PRO A 177 -11.40 13.22 19.36
C PRO A 177 -10.02 13.44 20.00
N GLU A 178 -9.71 12.71 21.08
CA GLU A 178 -8.39 12.75 21.75
C GLU A 178 -7.27 12.07 20.93
N ASN A 179 -7.63 11.23 19.95
CA ASN A 179 -6.69 10.51 19.13
C ASN A 179 -6.21 11.32 17.90
N TYR A 180 -6.81 12.46 17.64
CA TYR A 180 -6.58 13.20 16.40
C TYR A 180 -6.16 14.65 16.67
N PHE A 181 -5.40 15.23 15.76
CA PHE A 181 -5.06 16.64 15.79
C PHE A 181 -6.31 17.51 15.63
N LYS A 182 -6.24 18.72 16.17
CA LYS A 182 -7.33 19.72 16.13
C LYS A 182 -6.89 20.97 15.35
N GLY A 183 -7.87 21.76 14.97
CA GLY A 183 -7.58 23.04 14.28
C GLY A 183 -6.88 22.80 12.93
N ASP A 184 -5.82 23.54 12.68
CA ASP A 184 -5.17 23.55 11.36
C ASP A 184 -4.40 22.26 11.03
N GLU A 185 -3.98 21.51 12.02
CA GLU A 185 -3.30 20.22 11.86
C GLU A 185 -4.28 19.02 11.78
N GLY A 186 -5.59 19.24 12.08
CA GLY A 186 -6.60 18.19 12.05
C GLY A 186 -7.11 17.88 10.65
N PHE A 187 -7.98 16.87 10.57
CA PHE A 187 -8.63 16.43 9.32
C PHE A 187 -9.40 17.56 8.63
N LYS A 188 -9.08 17.85 7.37
CA LYS A 188 -9.71 18.91 6.54
C LYS A 188 -10.61 18.35 5.44
N GLY A 189 -10.55 17.07 5.18
CA GLY A 189 -11.18 16.35 4.10
C GLY A 189 -10.19 15.41 3.44
N ILE A 190 -10.70 14.50 2.63
CA ILE A 190 -9.85 13.63 1.81
C ILE A 190 -9.23 14.41 0.65
N SER A 191 -8.07 13.94 0.18
CA SER A 191 -7.42 14.45 -1.03
C SER A 191 -8.05 13.82 -2.28
N GLU A 192 -7.85 14.43 -3.46
CA GLU A 192 -8.27 13.87 -4.75
C GLU A 192 -7.72 12.45 -4.99
N ASN A 193 -6.48 12.21 -4.57
CA ASN A 193 -5.81 10.92 -4.67
C ASN A 193 -5.71 10.23 -3.29
N GLN A 194 -6.79 10.30 -2.50
CA GLN A 194 -6.80 9.73 -1.16
C GLN A 194 -6.42 8.24 -1.18
N PRO A 195 -5.39 7.83 -0.43
CA PRO A 195 -4.99 6.45 -0.35
C PRO A 195 -6.07 5.57 0.30
N PHE A 196 -6.29 4.40 -0.27
CA PHE A 196 -7.22 3.40 0.24
C PHE A 196 -6.79 2.00 -0.18
N TYR A 197 -7.31 1.00 0.48
CA TYR A 197 -7.27 -0.39 0.02
C TYR A 197 -8.63 -1.07 0.23
N ILE A 198 -8.81 -2.19 -0.43
CA ILE A 198 -10.02 -3.00 -0.32
C ILE A 198 -9.67 -4.20 0.55
N ASP A 199 -10.54 -4.57 1.47
CA ASP A 199 -10.46 -5.84 2.19
C ASP A 199 -11.75 -6.67 2.02
N GLU A 200 -11.89 -7.75 2.77
CA GLU A 200 -12.98 -8.71 2.56
C GLU A 200 -14.37 -8.10 2.76
N ASP A 201 -14.52 -7.08 3.61
CA ASP A 201 -15.80 -6.52 4.02
C ASP A 201 -15.93 -5.01 3.82
N GLY A 202 -14.92 -4.34 3.21
CA GLY A 202 -15.01 -2.90 3.03
C GLY A 202 -13.87 -2.24 2.25
N ILE A 203 -13.98 -0.93 2.16
CA ILE A 203 -12.97 -0.02 1.64
C ILE A 203 -12.32 0.67 2.84
N VAL A 204 -11.00 0.53 2.98
CA VAL A 204 -10.24 1.11 4.08
C VAL A 204 -9.47 2.33 3.59
N ILE A 205 -9.88 3.50 4.02
CA ILE A 205 -9.21 4.78 3.74
C ILE A 205 -8.20 5.01 4.84
N TYR A 206 -6.99 5.43 4.50
CA TYR A 206 -5.94 5.65 5.49
C TYR A 206 -5.18 6.95 5.26
N PHE A 207 -4.50 7.39 6.33
CA PHE A 207 -3.69 8.60 6.38
C PHE A 207 -2.29 8.25 6.86
N GLY A 208 -1.28 8.97 6.40
CA GLY A 208 0.10 8.75 6.82
C GLY A 208 0.34 9.03 8.32
N LEU A 209 1.50 8.59 8.80
CA LEU A 209 1.96 8.96 10.15
C LEU A 209 2.07 10.48 10.25
N TYR A 210 1.59 11.06 11.34
CA TYR A 210 1.56 12.51 11.62
C TYR A 210 0.64 13.34 10.70
N GLU A 211 -0.11 12.73 9.77
CA GLU A 211 -0.95 13.48 8.84
C GLU A 211 -2.16 14.10 9.53
N ILE A 212 -2.89 13.32 10.33
CA ILE A 212 -4.09 13.77 11.06
C ILE A 212 -4.08 13.35 12.54
N ALA A 213 -3.06 12.61 12.97
CA ALA A 213 -2.96 12.04 14.31
C ALA A 213 -1.49 11.95 14.77
N PRO A 214 -1.22 11.98 16.10
CA PRO A 214 0.13 11.83 16.62
C PRO A 214 0.68 10.41 16.40
N TYR A 215 2.02 10.30 16.40
CA TYR A 215 2.75 9.07 16.09
C TYR A 215 2.27 7.81 16.84
N TYR A 216 1.89 7.95 18.11
CA TYR A 216 1.48 6.82 18.95
C TYR A 216 0.14 6.17 18.51
N ILE A 217 -0.67 6.88 17.71
CA ILE A 217 -1.89 6.34 17.09
C ILE A 217 -1.54 5.42 15.89
N GLY A 218 -0.35 5.60 15.31
CA GLY A 218 0.04 4.89 14.11
C GLY A 218 -0.59 5.50 12.85
N ILE A 219 -0.86 4.65 11.87
CA ILE A 219 -1.52 5.00 10.59
C ILE A 219 -3.04 4.97 10.82
N PRO A 220 -3.73 6.14 10.82
CA PRO A 220 -5.19 6.16 10.97
C PRO A 220 -5.89 5.46 9.81
N LYS A 221 -6.90 4.64 10.12
CA LYS A 221 -7.65 3.86 9.14
C LYS A 221 -9.15 3.98 9.41
N PHE A 222 -9.93 4.20 8.35
CA PHE A 222 -11.38 4.33 8.39
C PHE A 222 -12.00 3.36 7.39
N LYS A 223 -12.85 2.44 7.85
CA LYS A 223 -13.43 1.39 7.03
C LYS A 223 -14.88 1.69 6.67
N LEU A 224 -15.15 1.91 5.38
CA LEU A 224 -16.48 1.92 4.80
C LEU A 224 -16.91 0.49 4.51
N LYS A 225 -17.74 -0.09 5.37
CA LYS A 225 -18.19 -1.48 5.20
C LYS A 225 -19.15 -1.62 4.02
N PHE A 226 -19.01 -2.69 3.26
CA PHE A 226 -19.84 -2.94 2.08
C PHE A 226 -21.33 -3.01 2.39
N ASP A 227 -21.74 -3.62 3.49
CA ASP A 227 -23.14 -3.75 3.88
C ASP A 227 -23.77 -2.40 4.29
N GLU A 228 -22.99 -1.51 4.89
CA GLU A 228 -23.47 -0.18 5.32
C GLU A 228 -23.52 0.84 4.17
N PHE A 229 -22.59 0.73 3.22
CA PHE A 229 -22.38 1.69 2.12
C PHE A 229 -22.81 1.18 0.74
N ASN A 230 -23.38 -0.04 0.60
CA ASN A 230 -23.72 -0.70 -0.66
C ASN A 230 -24.56 0.15 -1.64
N LYS A 231 -25.41 1.04 -1.11
CA LYS A 231 -26.24 1.94 -1.93
C LYS A 231 -25.42 2.96 -2.72
N TYR A 232 -24.22 3.29 -2.25
CA TYR A 232 -23.31 4.25 -2.86
C TYR A 232 -22.21 3.60 -3.69
N LEU A 233 -21.81 2.37 -3.33
CA LEU A 233 -20.63 1.70 -3.89
C LEU A 233 -20.95 1.04 -5.23
N ASN A 234 -19.96 1.06 -6.10
CA ASN A 234 -19.92 0.36 -7.40
C ASN A 234 -19.32 -1.06 -7.21
N TYR A 235 -19.77 -1.75 -6.15
CA TYR A 235 -19.31 -3.07 -5.79
C TYR A 235 -20.41 -4.08 -6.13
N ASN A 236 -20.15 -4.97 -7.12
CA ASN A 236 -20.97 -6.13 -7.48
C ASN A 236 -20.09 -7.34 -7.73
#